data_84c7c734957761e3fbce6362b9ff7f7f
#
_entry.id   84c7c734957761e3fbce6362b9ff7f7f
#
_cell.length_a   1.000
_cell.length_b   1.000
_cell.length_c   1.000
_cell.angle_alpha   90.00
_cell.angle_beta   90.00
_cell.angle_gamma   90.00
#
_symmetry.space_group_name_H-M   'P 1'
#
loop_
_entity.id
_entity.type
_entity.pdbx_description
1 polymer ?
#
loop_
_entity_poly.entity_id
_entity_poly.type
_entity_poly.pdbx_seq_one_letter_code
_entity_poly.pdbx_strand_id
1 'polypeptide(L)'
;MAKKMNAKEAREHKRKEQQAKHAASRRQQVEMNQQKQQMTQKPAVKGHHGADDGLPTVEKQLKRVHGHAQSFPPVRRSDHPAAKSKDILFDGFTLEITALSPLHLGSGRADVNVDAEVVHDRAGLPYFPGKRLKGLIYESALEVLEMSLLAGLDFFSEEDLAELFQHDVQSGTQLPVPNLHLKMAETADEMERDWLYLQERYPDLVSSQDVLSLYTSLRYQTMIDRETGTAAETSLRNIRVVDEGLVFCGTVRLKGGTRKKLKILAMALRNLSQAGMKRNRGFGRISCAMLQQGKDIREVLVDEALKGGKA
;
A
#
# COMPACT_ATOMS: atom_id res chain seq x y z
N MET A 1 -61.76 16.37 -12.19
CA MET A 1 -61.50 14.96 -11.78
C MET A 1 -60.03 14.64 -12.05
N ALA A 2 -59.19 14.67 -11.03
CA ALA A 2 -57.77 14.33 -11.15
C ALA A 2 -57.63 12.80 -11.00
N LYS A 3 -57.11 12.13 -12.05
CA LYS A 3 -56.82 10.70 -12.08
C LYS A 3 -55.72 10.36 -11.08
N LYS A 4 -56.03 9.59 -10.02
CA LYS A 4 -55.02 9.05 -9.08
C LYS A 4 -54.10 8.11 -9.86
N MET A 5 -52.82 8.51 -10.03
CA MET A 5 -51.76 7.67 -10.61
C MET A 5 -51.57 6.41 -9.77
N ASN A 6 -51.53 5.25 -10.43
CA ASN A 6 -51.32 3.97 -9.79
C ASN A 6 -49.87 3.91 -9.24
N ALA A 7 -49.66 3.27 -8.09
CA ALA A 7 -48.36 3.22 -7.39
C ALA A 7 -47.20 2.68 -8.27
N LYS A 8 -47.52 1.88 -9.26
CA LYS A 8 -46.56 1.35 -10.25
C LYS A 8 -46.09 2.43 -11.22
N GLU A 9 -47.00 3.29 -11.70
CA GLU A 9 -46.71 4.41 -12.60
C GLU A 9 -45.86 5.50 -11.88
N ALA A 10 -46.14 5.74 -10.60
CA ALA A 10 -45.37 6.68 -9.79
C ALA A 10 -43.91 6.21 -9.56
N ARG A 11 -43.72 4.89 -9.39
CA ARG A 11 -42.35 4.31 -9.29
C ARG A 11 -41.57 4.38 -10.61
N GLU A 12 -42.28 4.14 -11.73
CA GLU A 12 -41.65 4.22 -13.05
C GLU A 12 -41.33 5.65 -13.44
N HIS A 13 -42.15 6.60 -13.07
CA HIS A 13 -41.88 8.03 -13.27
C HIS A 13 -40.65 8.50 -12.45
N LYS A 14 -40.56 8.12 -11.17
CA LYS A 14 -39.38 8.40 -10.34
C LYS A 14 -38.09 7.80 -10.91
N ARG A 15 -38.16 6.58 -11.45
CA ARG A 15 -37.01 5.90 -12.04
C ARG A 15 -36.52 6.60 -13.31
N LYS A 16 -37.45 7.05 -14.16
CA LYS A 16 -37.13 7.84 -15.38
C LYS A 16 -36.54 9.21 -15.02
N GLU A 17 -37.05 9.87 -13.98
CA GLU A 17 -36.54 11.14 -13.50
C GLU A 17 -35.11 11.00 -12.91
N GLN A 18 -34.83 9.95 -12.17
CA GLN A 18 -33.46 9.67 -11.70
C GLN A 18 -32.50 9.36 -12.83
N GLN A 19 -32.92 8.59 -13.83
CA GLN A 19 -32.12 8.31 -15.01
C GLN A 19 -31.83 9.58 -15.83
N ALA A 20 -32.82 10.48 -15.97
CA ALA A 20 -32.64 11.75 -16.64
C ALA A 20 -31.65 12.68 -15.89
N LYS A 21 -31.72 12.74 -14.56
CA LYS A 21 -30.77 13.49 -13.72
C LYS A 21 -29.35 12.96 -13.85
N HIS A 22 -29.18 11.63 -13.85
CA HIS A 22 -27.88 11.00 -14.08
C HIS A 22 -27.30 11.25 -15.49
N ALA A 23 -28.17 11.21 -16.50
CA ALA A 23 -27.76 11.51 -17.86
C ALA A 23 -27.36 12.99 -18.05
N ALA A 24 -28.08 13.92 -17.43
CA ALA A 24 -27.76 15.35 -17.45
C ALA A 24 -26.40 15.63 -16.76
N SER A 25 -26.14 15.03 -15.59
CA SER A 25 -24.87 15.17 -14.87
C SER A 25 -23.69 14.63 -15.68
N ARG A 26 -23.85 13.50 -16.38
CA ARG A 26 -22.82 12.95 -17.28
C ARG A 26 -22.53 13.88 -18.47
N ARG A 27 -23.56 14.50 -19.06
CA ARG A 27 -23.36 15.47 -20.15
C ARG A 27 -22.59 16.70 -19.71
N GLN A 28 -22.93 17.26 -18.54
CA GLN A 28 -22.19 18.39 -17.97
C GLN A 28 -20.73 18.07 -17.70
N GLN A 29 -20.44 16.85 -17.24
CA GLN A 29 -19.07 16.40 -16.97
C GLN A 29 -18.24 16.22 -18.23
N VAL A 30 -18.86 15.75 -19.32
CA VAL A 30 -18.23 15.62 -20.63
C VAL A 30 -17.94 17.00 -21.25
N GLU A 31 -18.90 17.94 -21.17
CA GLU A 31 -18.73 19.31 -21.66
C GLU A 31 -17.62 20.05 -20.90
N MET A 32 -17.56 19.91 -19.58
CA MET A 32 -16.51 20.50 -18.76
C MET A 32 -15.13 19.93 -19.09
N ASN A 33 -15.02 18.64 -19.38
CA ASN A 33 -13.77 18.01 -19.81
C ASN A 33 -13.34 18.46 -21.22
N GLN A 34 -14.30 18.67 -22.14
CA GLN A 34 -14.01 19.20 -23.47
C GLN A 34 -13.55 20.67 -23.41
N GLN A 35 -14.16 21.49 -22.57
CA GLN A 35 -13.72 22.88 -22.35
C GLN A 35 -12.31 22.94 -21.73
N LYS A 36 -11.97 22.03 -20.78
CA LYS A 36 -10.61 21.93 -20.25
C LYS A 36 -9.58 21.53 -21.28
N GLN A 37 -9.93 20.65 -22.22
CA GLN A 37 -9.04 20.26 -23.32
C GLN A 37 -8.82 21.37 -24.34
N GLN A 38 -9.84 22.23 -24.60
CA GLN A 38 -9.71 23.39 -25.49
C GLN A 38 -8.90 24.53 -24.86
N MET A 39 -8.93 24.70 -23.54
CA MET A 39 -8.11 25.70 -22.83
C MET A 39 -6.61 25.34 -22.74
N THR A 40 -6.25 24.08 -22.95
CA THR A 40 -4.83 23.63 -22.95
C THR A 40 -4.15 23.74 -24.32
N GLN A 41 -4.89 24.07 -25.40
CA GLN A 41 -4.30 24.36 -26.70
C GLN A 41 -4.02 25.86 -26.85
N LYS A 42 -2.89 26.34 -26.32
CA LYS A 42 -2.35 27.64 -26.64
C LYS A 42 -1.74 27.62 -28.04
N PRO A 43 -1.97 28.65 -28.88
CA PRO A 43 -1.39 28.72 -30.22
C PRO A 43 0.13 28.90 -30.15
N ALA A 44 0.82 28.20 -31.04
CA ALA A 44 2.26 28.33 -31.24
C ALA A 44 2.63 29.74 -31.66
N VAL A 45 3.47 30.41 -30.90
CA VAL A 45 4.11 31.67 -31.28
C VAL A 45 5.17 31.36 -32.35
N LYS A 46 5.00 31.91 -33.53
CA LYS A 46 6.01 31.96 -34.61
C LYS A 46 7.10 32.98 -34.23
N GLY A 47 8.34 32.56 -34.36
CA GLY A 47 9.41 33.55 -34.56
C GLY A 47 10.73 33.17 -33.88
N HIS A 48 11.71 32.79 -34.47
CA HIS A 48 12.85 33.32 -35.21
C HIS A 48 13.95 32.28 -35.32
N HIS A 49 14.55 32.22 -36.49
CA HIS A 49 15.77 31.46 -36.81
C HIS A 49 16.95 31.81 -35.89
N GLY A 50 17.68 30.80 -35.46
CA GLY A 50 18.99 30.95 -34.88
C GLY A 50 19.51 29.62 -34.30
N ALA A 51 20.47 29.02 -35.05
CA ALA A 51 21.49 28.06 -34.60
C ALA A 51 21.03 26.67 -34.09
N ASP A 52 21.43 25.75 -34.90
CA ASP A 52 21.75 24.33 -34.68
C ASP A 52 22.16 23.98 -33.26
N ASP A 53 21.19 23.57 -32.44
CA ASP A 53 21.45 22.86 -31.17
C ASP A 53 20.78 21.50 -31.26
N GLY A 54 21.59 20.49 -31.62
CA GLY A 54 21.20 19.09 -31.73
C GLY A 54 20.46 18.61 -30.53
N LEU A 55 19.33 17.96 -30.76
CA LEU A 55 18.57 17.20 -29.75
C LEU A 55 19.53 16.35 -28.91
N PRO A 56 19.47 16.45 -27.57
CA PRO A 56 20.34 15.67 -26.72
C PRO A 56 20.06 14.18 -26.93
N THR A 57 21.05 13.48 -27.43
CA THR A 57 21.04 12.02 -27.62
C THR A 57 20.57 11.34 -26.33
N VAL A 58 19.83 10.25 -26.46
CA VAL A 58 19.31 9.43 -25.34
C VAL A 58 20.39 9.15 -24.28
N GLU A 59 21.65 9.02 -24.67
CA GLU A 59 22.81 8.93 -23.77
C GLU A 59 23.02 10.15 -22.87
N LYS A 60 22.76 11.38 -23.33
CA LYS A 60 22.84 12.60 -22.51
C LYS A 60 21.68 12.72 -21.52
N GLN A 61 20.49 12.21 -21.89
CA GLN A 61 19.36 12.14 -20.98
C GLN A 61 19.58 11.05 -19.90
N LEU A 62 20.12 9.89 -20.26
CA LEU A 62 20.53 8.86 -19.32
C LEU A 62 21.60 9.34 -18.33
N LYS A 63 22.59 10.09 -18.79
CA LYS A 63 23.61 10.68 -17.89
C LYS A 63 23.04 11.76 -16.96
N ARG A 64 22.00 12.50 -17.36
CA ARG A 64 21.28 13.44 -16.47
C ARG A 64 20.46 12.73 -15.39
N VAL A 65 19.84 11.61 -15.74
CA VAL A 65 19.09 10.78 -14.76
C VAL A 65 20.08 10.13 -13.77
N HIS A 66 21.26 9.67 -14.21
CA HIS A 66 22.29 9.11 -13.32
C HIS A 66 23.00 10.17 -12.45
N GLY A 67 22.99 11.44 -12.84
CA GLY A 67 23.58 12.54 -12.04
C GLY A 67 22.73 12.97 -10.83
N HIS A 68 21.48 12.54 -10.73
CA HIS A 68 20.60 12.72 -9.58
C HIS A 68 20.27 11.39 -8.94
N ALA A 69 21.23 10.47 -8.87
CA ALA A 69 21.16 9.36 -7.94
C ALA A 69 21.12 9.97 -6.53
N GLN A 70 19.92 10.36 -6.08
CA GLN A 70 19.65 10.51 -4.66
C GLN A 70 20.14 9.21 -4.04
N SER A 71 21.16 9.30 -3.18
CA SER A 71 21.59 8.16 -2.37
C SER A 71 20.35 7.68 -1.62
N PHE A 72 19.73 6.62 -2.12
CA PHE A 72 18.67 5.96 -1.38
C PHE A 72 19.23 5.65 0.00
N PRO A 73 18.55 6.02 1.08
CA PRO A 73 19.03 5.67 2.41
C PRO A 73 19.30 4.17 2.41
N PRO A 74 20.43 3.74 2.98
CA PRO A 74 20.82 2.33 2.95
C PRO A 74 19.61 1.50 3.43
N VAL A 75 19.25 0.50 2.64
CA VAL A 75 18.18 -0.45 3.02
C VAL A 75 18.57 -0.97 4.40
N ARG A 76 17.80 -0.67 5.43
CA ARG A 76 18.09 -1.17 6.79
C ARG A 76 18.08 -2.68 6.70
N ARG A 77 19.21 -3.30 7.00
CA ARG A 77 19.28 -4.74 7.20
C ARG A 77 18.38 -5.08 8.38
N SER A 78 17.75 -6.24 8.33
CA SER A 78 16.97 -6.71 9.47
C SER A 78 17.93 -6.89 10.67
N ASP A 79 17.45 -6.62 11.86
CA ASP A 79 18.22 -6.83 13.09
C ASP A 79 18.40 -8.32 13.42
N HIS A 80 17.86 -9.20 12.57
CA HIS A 80 17.95 -10.64 12.73
C HIS A 80 19.21 -11.21 12.09
N PRO A 81 19.81 -12.27 12.69
CA PRO A 81 20.95 -12.95 12.08
C PRO A 81 20.55 -13.57 10.74
N ALA A 82 21.46 -13.54 9.76
CA ALA A 82 21.24 -14.16 8.46
C ALA A 82 21.18 -15.69 8.57
N ALA A 83 20.26 -16.31 7.81
CA ALA A 83 20.17 -17.77 7.69
C ALA A 83 21.30 -18.31 6.81
N LYS A 84 21.54 -19.63 6.91
CA LYS A 84 22.37 -20.33 5.92
C LYS A 84 21.48 -20.85 4.78
N SER A 85 21.96 -20.75 3.55
CA SER A 85 21.24 -21.20 2.35
C SER A 85 20.71 -22.64 2.43
N LYS A 86 21.42 -23.54 3.11
CA LYS A 86 21.04 -24.96 3.24
C LYS A 86 19.88 -25.21 4.22
N ASP A 87 19.62 -24.28 5.12
CA ASP A 87 18.65 -24.44 6.20
C ASP A 87 17.27 -23.87 5.85
N ILE A 88 17.08 -23.35 4.63
CA ILE A 88 15.85 -22.68 4.19
C ILE A 88 14.78 -23.72 3.84
N LEU A 89 13.64 -23.65 4.52
CA LEU A 89 12.44 -24.45 4.27
C LEU A 89 11.56 -23.78 3.21
N PHE A 90 10.74 -24.55 2.49
CA PHE A 90 9.93 -24.02 1.38
C PHE A 90 8.44 -23.88 1.69
N ASP A 91 8.00 -24.28 2.87
CA ASP A 91 6.60 -24.30 3.29
C ASP A 91 6.07 -22.96 3.81
N GLY A 92 6.96 -22.04 4.17
CA GLY A 92 6.57 -20.70 4.63
C GLY A 92 7.66 -20.01 5.46
N PHE A 93 7.27 -18.86 5.97
CA PHE A 93 8.13 -18.00 6.79
C PHE A 93 7.29 -17.08 7.68
N THR A 94 7.86 -16.53 8.71
CA THR A 94 7.27 -15.40 9.45
C THR A 94 7.66 -14.12 8.75
N LEU A 95 6.66 -13.35 8.33
CA LEU A 95 6.85 -12.00 7.80
C LEU A 95 6.78 -11.00 8.93
N GLU A 96 7.80 -10.17 9.07
CA GLU A 96 7.82 -9.03 9.96
C GLU A 96 7.86 -7.74 9.16
N ILE A 97 7.04 -6.76 9.54
CA ILE A 97 7.01 -5.41 8.98
C ILE A 97 7.20 -4.41 10.11
N THR A 98 8.28 -3.66 10.06
CA THR A 98 8.57 -2.56 10.98
C THR A 98 8.13 -1.24 10.38
N ALA A 99 7.32 -0.46 11.10
CA ALA A 99 6.98 0.91 10.72
C ALA A 99 8.20 1.83 10.96
N LEU A 100 8.80 2.36 9.90
CA LEU A 100 9.96 3.29 9.97
C LEU A 100 9.53 4.76 9.96
N SER A 101 8.26 5.02 9.79
CA SER A 101 7.60 6.33 9.92
C SER A 101 6.13 6.10 10.24
N PRO A 102 5.39 7.12 10.69
CA PRO A 102 3.97 6.98 10.96
C PRO A 102 3.22 6.34 9.80
N LEU A 103 2.39 5.33 10.08
CA LEU A 103 1.75 4.48 9.07
C LEU A 103 0.23 4.59 9.14
N HIS A 104 -0.41 5.08 8.07
CA HIS A 104 -1.88 5.14 7.99
C HIS A 104 -2.43 3.92 7.24
N LEU A 105 -2.85 2.92 7.99
CA LEU A 105 -3.58 1.74 7.50
C LEU A 105 -5.08 2.01 7.60
N GLY A 106 -5.61 2.90 6.75
CA GLY A 106 -6.98 3.39 6.86
C GLY A 106 -8.04 2.28 6.86
N SER A 107 -9.01 2.36 7.77
CA SER A 107 -10.16 1.46 7.86
C SER A 107 -11.26 1.80 6.84
N GLY A 108 -11.22 2.99 6.24
CA GLY A 108 -12.29 3.56 5.44
C GLY A 108 -13.44 4.12 6.30
N ARG A 109 -13.27 4.19 7.60
CA ARG A 109 -14.25 4.74 8.55
C ARG A 109 -13.72 6.05 9.13
N ALA A 110 -14.63 6.91 9.52
CA ALA A 110 -14.39 8.07 10.38
C ALA A 110 -15.03 7.80 11.74
N ASP A 111 -14.48 8.40 12.78
CA ASP A 111 -15.06 8.40 14.12
C ASP A 111 -15.46 9.85 14.46
N VAL A 112 -16.17 10.06 15.58
CA VAL A 112 -16.66 11.39 16.01
C VAL A 112 -15.53 12.41 16.08
N ASN A 113 -14.34 11.98 16.49
CA ASN A 113 -13.17 12.84 16.68
C ASN A 113 -12.05 12.63 15.66
N VAL A 114 -12.19 11.72 14.69
CA VAL A 114 -11.15 11.34 13.74
C VAL A 114 -11.71 11.20 12.33
N ASP A 115 -11.26 12.05 11.40
CA ASP A 115 -11.74 12.05 10.01
C ASP A 115 -11.34 10.79 9.24
N ALA A 116 -10.22 10.17 9.60
CA ALA A 116 -9.79 8.91 9.01
C ALA A 116 -9.13 8.02 10.05
N GLU A 117 -9.76 6.87 10.31
CA GLU A 117 -9.37 5.90 11.31
C GLU A 117 -8.51 4.78 10.72
N VAL A 118 -7.62 4.18 11.52
CA VAL A 118 -6.82 3.00 11.14
C VAL A 118 -7.61 1.72 11.41
N VAL A 119 -7.18 0.64 10.74
CA VAL A 119 -7.73 -0.70 10.99
C VAL A 119 -7.23 -1.21 12.32
N HIS A 120 -8.14 -1.67 13.16
CA HIS A 120 -7.87 -2.32 14.44
C HIS A 120 -8.85 -3.49 14.67
N ASP A 121 -8.54 -4.38 15.58
CA ASP A 121 -9.41 -5.46 16.04
C ASP A 121 -10.44 -4.96 17.06
N ARG A 122 -11.22 -5.88 17.62
CA ARG A 122 -12.26 -5.55 18.62
C ARG A 122 -11.69 -5.05 19.94
N ALA A 123 -10.45 -5.46 20.29
CA ALA A 123 -9.75 -4.99 21.47
C ALA A 123 -9.15 -3.59 21.31
N GLY A 124 -9.03 -3.09 20.08
CA GLY A 124 -8.40 -1.82 19.74
C GLY A 124 -6.96 -1.97 19.27
N LEU A 125 -6.45 -3.18 19.05
CA LEU A 125 -5.09 -3.40 18.57
C LEU A 125 -5.02 -3.18 17.06
N PRO A 126 -4.13 -2.30 16.57
CA PRO A 126 -3.96 -2.09 15.13
C PRO A 126 -3.32 -3.33 14.48
N TYR A 127 -3.74 -3.65 13.27
CA TYR A 127 -3.17 -4.76 12.50
C TYR A 127 -2.95 -4.38 11.05
N PHE A 128 -2.08 -5.11 10.34
CA PHE A 128 -1.84 -4.94 8.92
C PHE A 128 -2.71 -5.93 8.13
N PRO A 129 -3.70 -5.46 7.33
CA PRO A 129 -4.61 -6.35 6.62
C PRO A 129 -3.91 -7.20 5.55
N GLY A 130 -4.03 -8.52 5.63
CA GLY A 130 -3.34 -9.46 4.74
C GLY A 130 -3.70 -9.30 3.26
N LYS A 131 -4.97 -8.99 2.94
CA LYS A 131 -5.40 -8.73 1.55
C LYS A 131 -4.69 -7.52 0.95
N ARG A 132 -4.56 -6.43 1.72
CA ARG A 132 -3.84 -5.22 1.29
C ARG A 132 -2.35 -5.50 1.14
N LEU A 133 -1.79 -6.22 2.10
CA LEU A 133 -0.38 -6.60 2.07
C LEU A 133 -0.06 -7.49 0.86
N LYS A 134 -0.92 -8.47 0.54
CA LYS A 134 -0.76 -9.29 -0.66
C LYS A 134 -0.70 -8.44 -1.94
N GLY A 135 -1.58 -7.43 -2.06
CA GLY A 135 -1.56 -6.49 -3.18
C GLY A 135 -0.26 -5.70 -3.27
N LEU A 136 0.24 -5.18 -2.15
CA LEU A 136 1.51 -4.45 -2.10
C LEU A 136 2.71 -5.32 -2.48
N ILE A 137 2.74 -6.57 -2.02
CA ILE A 137 3.79 -7.53 -2.40
C ILE A 137 3.73 -7.82 -3.90
N TYR A 138 2.53 -7.97 -4.47
CA TYR A 138 2.35 -8.17 -5.91
C TYR A 138 2.81 -6.97 -6.73
N GLU A 139 2.38 -5.74 -6.37
CA GLU A 139 2.83 -4.50 -7.01
C GLU A 139 4.37 -4.40 -6.99
N SER A 140 4.97 -4.66 -5.83
CA SER A 140 6.42 -4.64 -5.67
C SER A 140 7.13 -5.73 -6.48
N ALA A 141 6.53 -6.91 -6.65
CA ALA A 141 7.06 -7.97 -7.50
C ALA A 141 7.02 -7.59 -8.98
N LEU A 142 5.94 -6.91 -9.44
CA LEU A 142 5.85 -6.38 -10.80
C LEU A 142 6.93 -5.32 -11.06
N GLU A 143 7.14 -4.40 -10.13
CA GLU A 143 8.22 -3.40 -10.24
C GLU A 143 9.60 -4.07 -10.39
N VAL A 144 9.87 -5.14 -9.61
CA VAL A 144 11.12 -5.89 -9.72
C VAL A 144 11.23 -6.58 -11.08
N LEU A 145 10.14 -7.15 -11.60
CA LEU A 145 10.12 -7.76 -12.92
C LEU A 145 10.43 -6.74 -14.01
N GLU A 146 9.78 -5.58 -14.00
CA GLU A 146 10.03 -4.50 -14.95
C GLU A 146 11.48 -4.00 -14.90
N MET A 147 12.02 -3.79 -13.68
CA MET A 147 13.42 -3.39 -13.51
C MET A 147 14.38 -4.46 -14.02
N SER A 148 14.09 -5.75 -13.84
CA SER A 148 14.93 -6.84 -14.31
C SER A 148 14.96 -6.91 -15.84
N LEU A 149 13.81 -6.78 -16.50
CA LEU A 149 13.70 -6.74 -17.95
C LEU A 149 14.47 -5.55 -18.55
N LEU A 150 14.34 -4.38 -17.96
CA LEU A 150 15.09 -3.19 -18.40
C LEU A 150 16.61 -3.35 -18.22
N ALA A 151 17.04 -4.12 -17.23
CA ALA A 151 18.45 -4.41 -16.97
C ALA A 151 18.98 -5.59 -17.79
N GLY A 152 18.16 -6.27 -18.59
CA GLY A 152 18.53 -7.48 -19.31
C GLY A 152 18.79 -8.67 -18.40
N LEU A 153 18.13 -8.74 -17.24
CA LEU A 153 18.25 -9.81 -16.25
C LEU A 153 16.99 -10.67 -16.27
N ASP A 154 17.14 -11.96 -16.16
CA ASP A 154 16.03 -12.93 -16.09
C ASP A 154 15.97 -13.54 -14.68
N PHE A 155 15.16 -12.95 -13.80
CA PHE A 155 14.94 -13.46 -12.44
C PHE A 155 13.71 -14.38 -12.37
N PHE A 156 12.61 -13.97 -13.00
CA PHE A 156 11.34 -14.68 -13.07
C PHE A 156 10.43 -14.03 -14.13
N SER A 157 9.39 -14.74 -14.54
CA SER A 157 8.46 -14.31 -15.58
C SER A 157 7.10 -13.84 -15.02
N GLU A 158 6.23 -13.30 -15.91
CA GLU A 158 4.84 -12.98 -15.57
C GLU A 158 4.05 -14.23 -15.19
N GLU A 159 4.32 -15.39 -15.82
CA GLU A 159 3.68 -16.65 -15.50
C GLU A 159 4.02 -17.10 -14.08
N ASP A 160 5.27 -16.89 -13.63
CA ASP A 160 5.69 -17.19 -12.26
C ASP A 160 4.92 -16.33 -11.24
N LEU A 161 4.69 -15.05 -11.58
CA LEU A 161 3.88 -14.16 -10.74
C LEU A 161 2.41 -14.59 -10.74
N ALA A 162 1.87 -14.92 -11.91
CA ALA A 162 0.49 -15.40 -12.02
C ALA A 162 0.30 -16.65 -11.18
N GLU A 163 1.19 -17.64 -11.29
CA GLU A 163 1.13 -18.87 -10.48
C GLU A 163 1.17 -18.56 -8.97
N LEU A 164 2.06 -17.66 -8.53
CA LEU A 164 2.25 -17.37 -7.11
C LEU A 164 1.08 -16.58 -6.50
N PHE A 165 0.55 -15.58 -7.23
CA PHE A 165 -0.42 -14.63 -6.69
C PHE A 165 -1.86 -14.91 -7.11
N GLN A 166 -2.09 -15.77 -8.12
CA GLN A 166 -3.41 -16.09 -8.63
C GLN A 166 -4.28 -16.74 -7.55
N HIS A 167 -5.55 -16.44 -7.59
CA HIS A 167 -6.56 -17.08 -6.78
C HIS A 167 -7.35 -18.06 -7.66
N ASP A 168 -7.14 -19.34 -7.45
CA ASP A 168 -7.95 -20.39 -8.04
C ASP A 168 -9.18 -20.63 -7.16
N VAL A 169 -10.37 -20.65 -7.77
CA VAL A 169 -11.65 -20.87 -7.07
C VAL A 169 -11.73 -22.27 -6.45
N GLN A 170 -11.08 -23.25 -7.06
CA GLN A 170 -11.13 -24.65 -6.59
C GLN A 170 -10.01 -24.97 -5.58
N SER A 171 -8.79 -24.56 -5.86
CA SER A 171 -7.61 -24.86 -5.02
C SER A 171 -7.25 -23.76 -4.03
N GLY A 172 -7.87 -22.60 -4.14
CA GLY A 172 -7.57 -21.41 -3.35
C GLY A 172 -6.26 -20.72 -3.78
N THR A 173 -5.80 -19.77 -2.99
CA THR A 173 -4.55 -19.07 -3.27
C THR A 173 -3.34 -19.89 -2.87
N GLN A 174 -2.28 -19.87 -3.67
CA GLN A 174 -1.01 -20.49 -3.32
C GLN A 174 -0.24 -19.66 -2.26
N LEU A 175 -0.48 -18.35 -2.21
CA LEU A 175 0.09 -17.43 -1.22
C LEU A 175 -1.02 -16.86 -0.33
N PRO A 176 -1.46 -17.56 0.73
CA PRO A 176 -2.33 -16.99 1.76
C PRO A 176 -1.52 -16.08 2.66
N VAL A 177 -1.73 -14.76 2.52
CA VAL A 177 -1.11 -13.75 3.40
C VAL A 177 -2.11 -13.45 4.53
N PRO A 178 -1.77 -13.79 5.80
CA PRO A 178 -2.64 -13.50 6.94
C PRO A 178 -2.63 -12.01 7.27
N ASN A 179 -3.53 -11.58 8.14
CA ASN A 179 -3.35 -10.32 8.84
C ASN A 179 -2.09 -10.40 9.69
N LEU A 180 -1.28 -9.33 9.69
CA LEU A 180 -0.15 -9.25 10.59
C LEU A 180 -0.55 -8.46 11.82
N HIS A 181 -0.30 -9.03 12.98
CA HIS A 181 -0.61 -8.43 14.27
C HIS A 181 0.65 -7.84 14.91
N LEU A 182 0.48 -7.00 15.92
CA LEU A 182 1.60 -6.44 16.67
C LEU A 182 2.48 -7.56 17.25
N LYS A 183 3.79 -7.42 17.04
CA LYS A 183 4.78 -8.33 17.62
C LYS A 183 5.03 -7.90 19.06
N MET A 184 4.61 -8.73 19.98
CA MET A 184 4.80 -8.57 21.42
C MET A 184 5.48 -9.80 22.01
N ALA A 185 5.74 -9.79 23.31
CA ALA A 185 6.25 -10.95 24.03
C ALA A 185 5.23 -12.11 24.05
N GLU A 186 3.96 -11.76 24.09
CA GLU A 186 2.81 -12.65 24.04
C GLU A 186 2.30 -12.84 22.62
N THR A 187 1.54 -13.90 22.38
CA THR A 187 0.87 -14.08 21.10
C THR A 187 -0.22 -13.02 20.89
N ALA A 188 -0.55 -12.71 19.63
CA ALA A 188 -1.60 -11.74 19.32
C ALA A 188 -2.95 -12.14 19.95
N ASP A 189 -3.28 -13.43 19.96
CA ASP A 189 -4.53 -13.94 20.52
C ASP A 189 -4.57 -13.83 22.07
N GLU A 190 -3.44 -14.01 22.74
CA GLU A 190 -3.32 -13.81 24.19
C GLU A 190 -3.51 -12.35 24.55
N MET A 191 -2.82 -11.46 23.84
CA MET A 191 -2.92 -10.02 24.07
C MET A 191 -4.32 -9.48 23.78
N GLU A 192 -4.97 -9.91 22.70
CA GLU A 192 -6.36 -9.53 22.41
C GLU A 192 -7.29 -9.96 23.55
N ARG A 193 -7.14 -11.20 24.02
CA ARG A 193 -7.95 -11.76 25.10
C ARG A 193 -7.75 -11.00 26.42
N ASP A 194 -6.52 -10.63 26.75
CA ASP A 194 -6.20 -9.91 27.99
C ASP A 194 -6.78 -8.48 27.97
N TRP A 195 -6.69 -7.78 26.83
CA TRP A 195 -7.33 -6.48 26.67
C TRP A 195 -8.86 -6.56 26.74
N LEU A 196 -9.46 -7.57 26.12
CA LEU A 196 -10.91 -7.78 26.20
C LEU A 196 -11.36 -8.09 27.63
N TYR A 197 -10.59 -8.88 28.37
CA TYR A 197 -10.87 -9.14 29.78
C TYR A 197 -10.82 -7.85 30.62
N LEU A 198 -9.84 -6.98 30.40
CA LEU A 198 -9.75 -5.70 31.09
C LEU A 198 -10.91 -4.76 30.73
N GLN A 199 -11.30 -4.71 29.47
CA GLN A 199 -12.43 -3.91 29.00
C GLN A 199 -13.76 -4.40 29.58
N GLU A 200 -13.95 -5.70 29.69
CA GLU A 200 -15.15 -6.27 30.32
C GLU A 200 -15.17 -6.00 31.84
N ARG A 201 -14.02 -6.11 32.48
CA ARG A 201 -13.89 -5.93 33.94
C ARG A 201 -13.97 -4.48 34.37
N TYR A 202 -13.48 -3.56 33.53
CA TYR A 202 -13.35 -2.13 33.83
C TYR A 202 -13.87 -1.26 32.65
N PRO A 203 -15.16 -1.37 32.28
CA PRO A 203 -15.70 -0.73 31.06
C PRO A 203 -15.64 0.81 31.12
N ASP A 204 -15.68 1.39 32.30
CA ASP A 204 -15.59 2.84 32.49
C ASP A 204 -14.15 3.40 32.45
N LEU A 205 -13.13 2.52 32.48
CA LEU A 205 -11.73 2.90 32.56
C LEU A 205 -10.94 2.52 31.31
N VAL A 206 -11.35 1.47 30.58
CA VAL A 206 -10.60 0.94 29.43
C VAL A 206 -11.56 0.66 28.29
N SER A 207 -11.48 1.42 27.23
CA SER A 207 -12.19 1.20 25.97
C SER A 207 -11.23 0.71 24.87
N SER A 208 -11.76 0.22 23.76
CA SER A 208 -10.95 -0.11 22.57
C SER A 208 -10.23 1.11 22.00
N GLN A 209 -10.78 2.30 22.15
CA GLN A 209 -10.14 3.55 21.72
C GLN A 209 -8.95 3.92 22.62
N ASP A 210 -9.03 3.64 23.93
CA ASP A 210 -7.90 3.84 24.84
C ASP A 210 -6.74 2.91 24.48
N VAL A 211 -7.05 1.62 24.22
CA VAL A 211 -6.04 0.65 23.75
C VAL A 211 -5.44 1.10 22.42
N LEU A 212 -6.26 1.51 21.46
CA LEU A 212 -5.79 1.99 20.17
C LEU A 212 -4.85 3.20 20.31
N SER A 213 -5.15 4.08 21.25
CA SER A 213 -4.35 5.28 21.52
C SER A 213 -2.94 5.00 22.06
N LEU A 214 -2.70 3.80 22.62
CA LEU A 214 -1.35 3.38 23.06
C LEU A 214 -0.39 3.09 21.89
N TYR A 215 -0.94 2.78 20.71
CA TYR A 215 -0.17 2.38 19.54
C TYR A 215 -0.29 3.35 18.36
N THR A 216 -1.04 4.44 18.57
CA THR A 216 -1.39 5.36 17.49
C THR A 216 -1.38 6.80 17.97
N SER A 217 -1.13 7.74 17.03
CA SER A 217 -1.21 9.16 17.27
C SER A 217 -2.09 9.86 16.23
N LEU A 218 -2.62 11.03 16.57
CA LEU A 218 -3.36 11.89 15.65
C LEU A 218 -2.42 12.84 14.92
N ARG A 219 -2.59 12.94 13.61
CA ARG A 219 -1.87 13.89 12.75
C ARG A 219 -2.86 14.86 12.13
N TYR A 220 -2.64 16.14 12.38
CA TYR A 220 -3.46 17.22 11.85
C TYR A 220 -2.89 17.70 10.52
N GLN A 221 -3.75 17.99 9.57
CA GLN A 221 -3.37 18.44 8.23
C GLN A 221 -4.32 19.54 7.79
N THR A 222 -3.77 20.55 7.12
CA THR A 222 -4.53 21.61 6.48
C THR A 222 -4.18 21.68 5.00
N MET A 223 -5.07 22.23 4.20
CA MET A 223 -4.80 22.60 2.82
C MET A 223 -4.34 24.06 2.82
N ILE A 224 -3.21 24.33 2.18
CA ILE A 224 -2.75 25.71 1.99
C ILE A 224 -3.39 26.26 0.72
N ASP A 225 -4.05 27.38 0.85
CA ASP A 225 -4.52 28.17 -0.29
C ASP A 225 -3.30 28.75 -1.01
N ARG A 226 -3.20 28.50 -2.31
CA ARG A 226 -2.04 28.89 -3.11
C ARG A 226 -2.00 30.40 -3.42
N GLU A 227 -3.15 31.07 -3.39
CA GLU A 227 -3.26 32.50 -3.67
C GLU A 227 -2.91 33.33 -2.44
N THR A 228 -3.41 32.93 -1.28
CA THR A 228 -3.20 33.65 -0.02
C THR A 228 -1.99 33.16 0.78
N GLY A 229 -1.50 31.96 0.51
CA GLY A 229 -0.44 31.31 1.31
C GLY A 229 -0.87 30.88 2.71
N THR A 230 -2.17 31.02 3.04
CA THR A 230 -2.73 30.70 4.35
C THR A 230 -3.47 29.36 4.33
N ALA A 231 -3.83 28.84 5.51
CA ALA A 231 -4.67 27.65 5.59
C ALA A 231 -6.07 27.95 5.04
N ALA A 232 -6.55 27.13 4.10
CA ALA A 232 -7.90 27.26 3.57
C ALA A 232 -8.92 27.02 4.69
N GLU A 233 -9.99 27.81 4.72
CA GLU A 233 -11.07 27.66 5.69
C GLU A 233 -11.65 26.23 5.64
N THR A 234 -12.03 25.69 6.80
CA THR A 234 -12.62 24.34 6.96
C THR A 234 -11.76 23.18 6.43
N SER A 235 -10.45 23.41 6.17
CA SER A 235 -9.56 22.39 5.62
C SER A 235 -8.81 21.56 6.67
N LEU A 236 -8.96 21.90 7.96
CA LEU A 236 -8.36 21.14 9.05
C LEU A 236 -8.94 19.73 9.08
N ARG A 237 -8.09 18.74 8.92
CA ARG A 237 -8.45 17.33 9.02
C ARG A 237 -7.47 16.62 9.94
N ASN A 238 -7.97 15.67 10.68
CA ASN A 238 -7.13 14.79 11.48
C ASN A 238 -7.20 13.37 10.97
N ILE A 239 -6.08 12.70 11.05
CA ILE A 239 -5.99 11.28 10.70
C ILE A 239 -5.26 10.55 11.82
N ARG A 240 -5.71 9.37 12.17
CA ARG A 240 -4.99 8.50 13.06
C ARG A 240 -3.91 7.76 12.29
N VAL A 241 -2.75 7.59 12.88
CA VAL A 241 -1.63 6.84 12.29
C VAL A 241 -1.08 5.88 13.34
N VAL A 242 -0.65 4.73 12.89
CA VAL A 242 0.17 3.80 13.69
C VAL A 242 1.53 4.45 13.90
N ASP A 243 2.05 4.37 15.12
CA ASP A 243 3.31 5.01 15.48
C ASP A 243 4.52 4.28 14.87
N GLU A 244 5.59 5.04 14.65
CA GLU A 244 6.85 4.48 14.19
C GLU A 244 7.49 3.56 15.25
N GLY A 245 8.28 2.59 14.79
CA GLY A 245 8.93 1.60 15.65
C GLY A 245 8.10 0.35 15.92
N LEU A 246 6.78 0.39 15.68
CA LEU A 246 5.93 -0.79 15.86
C LEU A 246 6.23 -1.85 14.81
N VAL A 247 6.23 -3.11 15.24
CA VAL A 247 6.49 -4.28 14.40
C VAL A 247 5.22 -5.11 14.29
N PHE A 248 4.83 -5.44 13.07
CA PHE A 248 3.74 -6.37 12.77
C PHE A 248 4.32 -7.69 12.30
N CYS A 249 3.78 -8.81 12.77
CA CYS A 249 4.23 -10.13 12.34
C CYS A 249 3.08 -11.09 12.06
N GLY A 250 3.37 -12.10 11.24
CA GLY A 250 2.44 -13.18 10.93
C GLY A 250 3.11 -14.25 10.08
N THR A 251 2.61 -15.48 10.17
CA THR A 251 3.16 -16.63 9.46
C THR A 251 2.53 -16.76 8.08
N VAL A 252 3.31 -16.54 7.04
CA VAL A 252 2.96 -16.78 5.65
C VAL A 252 3.27 -18.23 5.30
N ARG A 253 2.27 -18.99 4.87
CA ARG A 253 2.42 -20.36 4.41
C ARG A 253 2.35 -20.42 2.88
N LEU A 254 3.20 -21.23 2.27
CA LEU A 254 3.23 -21.42 0.83
C LEU A 254 2.67 -22.79 0.47
N LYS A 255 1.62 -22.81 -0.35
CA LYS A 255 1.15 -24.06 -0.96
C LYS A 255 2.04 -24.40 -2.14
N GLY A 256 2.62 -25.61 -2.14
CA GLY A 256 3.59 -26.01 -3.17
C GLY A 256 4.78 -25.06 -3.24
N GLY A 257 5.35 -24.73 -2.06
CA GLY A 257 6.50 -23.84 -1.96
C GLY A 257 7.72 -24.39 -2.70
N THR A 258 8.39 -23.50 -3.41
CA THR A 258 9.65 -23.78 -4.10
C THR A 258 10.67 -22.69 -3.78
N ARG A 259 11.94 -23.00 -3.99
CA ARG A 259 12.99 -21.98 -3.83
C ARG A 259 12.80 -20.78 -4.76
N LYS A 260 12.28 -21.01 -5.97
CA LYS A 260 11.96 -19.94 -6.94
C LYS A 260 10.89 -18.99 -6.37
N LYS A 261 9.79 -19.53 -5.83
CA LYS A 261 8.73 -18.73 -5.21
C LYS A 261 9.23 -17.91 -4.02
N LEU A 262 10.08 -18.50 -3.18
CA LEU A 262 10.71 -17.76 -2.07
C LEU A 262 11.64 -16.64 -2.55
N LYS A 263 12.41 -16.85 -3.62
CA LYS A 263 13.25 -15.81 -4.23
C LYS A 263 12.42 -14.64 -4.76
N ILE A 264 11.32 -14.92 -5.45
CA ILE A 264 10.39 -13.88 -5.92
C ILE A 264 9.87 -13.05 -4.74
N LEU A 265 9.41 -13.72 -3.68
CA LEU A 265 8.92 -13.03 -2.47
C LEU A 265 10.03 -12.23 -1.77
N ALA A 266 11.23 -12.78 -1.68
CA ALA A 266 12.36 -12.09 -1.07
C ALA A 266 12.74 -10.82 -1.82
N MET A 267 12.76 -10.86 -3.16
CA MET A 267 13.02 -9.69 -4.01
C MET A 267 11.90 -8.66 -3.89
N ALA A 268 10.63 -9.08 -3.94
CA ALA A 268 9.49 -8.21 -3.75
C ALA A 268 9.48 -7.54 -2.37
N LEU A 269 9.72 -8.29 -1.30
CA LEU A 269 9.77 -7.76 0.07
C LEU A 269 11.01 -6.87 0.32
N ARG A 270 12.10 -7.07 -0.40
CA ARG A 270 13.24 -6.17 -0.36
C ARG A 270 12.94 -4.83 -1.02
N ASN A 271 12.22 -4.85 -2.15
CA ASN A 271 11.81 -3.65 -2.87
C ASN A 271 10.68 -2.90 -2.15
N LEU A 272 9.80 -3.60 -1.43
CA LEU A 272 8.66 -3.02 -0.71
C LEU A 272 9.13 -2.16 0.45
N SER A 273 9.21 -0.86 0.23
CA SER A 273 9.69 0.13 1.20
C SER A 273 8.61 1.03 1.77
N GLN A 274 7.38 0.97 1.22
CA GLN A 274 6.29 1.85 1.60
C GLN A 274 4.94 1.14 1.62
N ALA A 275 4.10 1.49 2.59
CA ALA A 275 2.75 0.98 2.72
C ALA A 275 1.78 2.05 3.25
N GLY A 276 0.49 1.77 3.15
CA GLY A 276 -0.56 2.67 3.65
C GLY A 276 -0.83 3.87 2.72
N MET A 277 -1.54 4.85 3.27
CA MET A 277 -1.92 6.06 2.54
C MET A 277 -0.90 7.19 2.73
N LYS A 278 -0.93 8.19 1.81
CA LYS A 278 -0.10 9.41 1.87
C LYS A 278 1.42 9.16 1.87
N ARG A 279 1.86 8.11 1.21
CA ARG A 279 3.28 7.71 1.06
C ARG A 279 4.19 8.88 0.60
N ASN A 280 3.68 9.78 -0.23
CA ASN A 280 4.43 10.95 -0.76
C ASN A 280 4.59 12.10 0.26
N ARG A 281 4.07 11.96 1.48
CA ARG A 281 4.07 13.01 2.51
C ARG A 281 4.81 12.60 3.78
N GLY A 282 5.81 11.71 3.65
CA GLY A 282 6.63 11.25 4.78
C GLY A 282 6.00 10.13 5.63
N PHE A 283 4.83 9.62 5.23
CA PHE A 283 4.16 8.51 5.89
C PHE A 283 4.48 7.18 5.23
N GLY A 284 4.33 6.10 5.97
CA GLY A 284 4.25 4.75 5.44
C GLY A 284 5.57 4.11 5.06
N ARG A 285 6.72 4.63 5.48
CA ARG A 285 8.00 3.93 5.30
C ARG A 285 8.02 2.67 6.15
N ILE A 286 8.37 1.55 5.56
CA ILE A 286 8.43 0.26 6.23
C ILE A 286 9.73 -0.48 5.90
N SER A 287 10.05 -1.46 6.74
CA SER A 287 11.07 -2.46 6.48
C SER A 287 10.45 -3.85 6.65
N CYS A 288 10.75 -4.76 5.73
CA CYS A 288 10.25 -6.14 5.76
C CYS A 288 11.40 -7.10 6.10
N ALA A 289 11.11 -8.15 6.87
CA ALA A 289 12.02 -9.27 7.11
C ALA A 289 11.29 -10.61 6.90
N MET A 290 11.98 -11.58 6.33
CA MET A 290 11.50 -12.96 6.13
C MET A 290 12.22 -13.88 7.11
N LEU A 291 11.52 -14.38 8.12
CA LEU A 291 12.17 -15.13 9.20
C LEU A 291 11.82 -16.61 9.14
N GLN A 292 12.82 -17.44 9.31
CA GLN A 292 12.68 -18.86 9.64
C GLN A 292 13.56 -19.17 10.84
N GLN A 293 12.98 -19.76 11.87
CA GLN A 293 13.69 -20.08 13.12
C GLN A 293 14.47 -18.87 13.70
N GLY A 294 13.86 -17.66 13.61
CA GLY A 294 14.47 -16.43 14.10
C GLY A 294 15.60 -15.85 13.25
N LYS A 295 15.88 -16.44 12.07
CA LYS A 295 16.91 -15.96 11.14
C LYS A 295 16.30 -15.36 9.90
N ASP A 296 16.84 -14.24 9.41
CA ASP A 296 16.38 -13.63 8.16
C ASP A 296 16.91 -14.41 6.96
N ILE A 297 15.99 -14.95 6.16
CA ILE A 297 16.27 -15.69 4.93
C ILE A 297 16.26 -14.79 3.68
N ARG A 298 15.76 -13.56 3.80
CA ARG A 298 15.53 -12.66 2.66
C ARG A 298 16.81 -12.34 1.90
N GLU A 299 17.85 -11.86 2.60
CA GLU A 299 19.09 -11.44 1.94
C GLU A 299 19.79 -12.61 1.22
N VAL A 300 19.79 -13.79 1.84
CA VAL A 300 20.36 -15.01 1.22
C VAL A 300 19.65 -15.37 -0.09
N LEU A 301 18.31 -15.30 -0.09
CA LEU A 301 17.51 -15.61 -1.28
C LEU A 301 17.69 -14.56 -2.39
N VAL A 302 17.84 -13.30 -2.04
CA VAL A 302 18.11 -12.21 -2.99
C VAL A 302 19.51 -12.37 -3.59
N ASP A 303 20.53 -12.63 -2.77
CA ASP A 303 21.89 -12.88 -3.27
C ASP A 303 21.96 -14.07 -4.21
N GLU A 304 21.20 -15.12 -3.93
CA GLU A 304 21.09 -16.28 -4.83
C GLU A 304 20.36 -15.96 -6.14
N ALA A 305 19.31 -15.11 -6.09
CA ALA A 305 18.61 -14.69 -7.31
C ALA A 305 19.55 -13.86 -8.20
N LEU A 306 20.29 -12.92 -7.61
CA LEU A 306 21.24 -12.08 -8.34
C LEU A 306 22.40 -12.86 -8.96
N LYS A 307 22.85 -13.95 -8.32
CA LYS A 307 23.89 -14.84 -8.88
C LYS A 307 23.36 -15.71 -10.01
N GLY A 308 22.08 -16.10 -9.97
CA GLY A 308 21.45 -16.95 -10.98
C GLY A 308 20.92 -16.19 -12.20
N GLY A 309 20.66 -14.89 -12.07
CA GLY A 309 20.12 -14.04 -13.14
C GLY A 309 21.14 -13.47 -14.11
N LYS A 310 22.38 -13.95 -14.10
CA LYS A 310 23.35 -13.64 -15.16
C LYS A 310 23.05 -14.53 -16.35
N ALA A 311 22.40 -13.96 -17.37
CA ALA A 311 22.29 -14.53 -18.71
C ALA A 311 23.67 -14.58 -19.37
#